data_97215895ba3810dad246ec467d144c19
#
_entry.id   97215895ba3810dad246ec467d144c19
#
_cell.length_a   1.000
_cell.length_b   1.000
_cell.length_c   1.000
_cell.angle_alpha   90.00
_cell.angle_beta   90.00
_cell.angle_gamma   90.00
#
_symmetry.space_group_name_H-M   'P 1'
#
loop_
_entity.id
_entity.type
_entity.pdbx_description
1 polymer ?
#
loop_
_entity_poly.entity_id
_entity_poly.type
_entity_poly.pdbx_seq_one_letter_code
_entity_poly.pdbx_strand_id
1 'polypeptide(L)'
;MQIEFLGAAHEVTGSCHYVTFGDKHVLVDCGMEQGPDLYVNQEIPVNAAAVDYVFVTHAHIDHSGLLPLLYNHGFRGQIFATEATTQLCNIMLKDSAHIQMFEAEWRNRKAKRAGKPEVVPMYDMNDAMGVLTHFVPCEYNSIVEICDGLKVRFVDAGHLLGSSSIEMWIREDDEEVKVVFSGDIGNGNRPLIKDPQYIKDADYVVMESTYGDKEHETPPDYAAALVGVLKDTFTRGGNLVIPAFSVGRTQEMLYFIRRIKTEHLLPEFENFPVFVDSPLAVEATTIFNKNVEDCFSEEALNLVHQGINPIGFPGLRMAITSDESKMINFDEQPKVIISASGMCEAGRIRHHLKHNLWRKDSTILFVGYQVPGTLGNSLLNGAKQVRLFGETIEVHARIENLPGISGHADRNHLIKWIGAFETPPKKVFIVHGDDKVTESFAAHVHDVYGYDAYAPYSGDIFDLVTGEQIAAGSRELIEKKKNGTSKASSNVFARLLAAGQRLLEVIYKCEGLPNKELAKFADQINALCDKWSR
;
A
#
# COMPACT_ATOMS: atom_id res chain seq x y z
N MET A 1 -3.85 -17.95 22.71
CA MET A 1 -3.58 -17.31 21.38
C MET A 1 -4.83 -16.57 20.95
N GLN A 2 -4.69 -15.31 20.51
CA GLN A 2 -5.83 -14.48 20.09
C GLN A 2 -5.49 -13.69 18.83
N ILE A 3 -6.50 -13.36 18.02
CA ILE A 3 -6.41 -12.42 16.91
C ILE A 3 -7.41 -11.29 17.11
N GLU A 4 -6.97 -10.05 16.93
CA GLU A 4 -7.78 -8.83 16.94
C GLU A 4 -7.67 -8.13 15.58
N PHE A 5 -8.81 -7.69 15.04
CA PHE A 5 -8.88 -6.97 13.78
C PHE A 5 -8.90 -5.47 14.07
N LEU A 6 -7.86 -4.75 13.65
CA LEU A 6 -7.67 -3.33 13.99
C LEU A 6 -8.02 -2.40 12.84
N GLY A 7 -7.84 -2.85 11.60
CA GLY A 7 -8.09 -2.05 10.41
C GLY A 7 -8.39 -2.89 9.17
N ALA A 8 -8.73 -2.26 8.05
CA ALA A 8 -9.29 -2.87 6.85
C ALA A 8 -10.49 -3.80 7.14
N ALA A 9 -11.24 -3.49 8.18
CA ALA A 9 -12.41 -4.22 8.65
C ALA A 9 -13.66 -3.47 8.20
N HIS A 10 -14.38 -4.00 7.18
CA HIS A 10 -15.45 -3.34 6.43
C HIS A 10 -14.99 -2.08 5.67
N GLU A 11 -13.68 -1.96 5.46
CA GLU A 11 -13.04 -0.87 4.72
C GLU A 11 -11.90 -1.43 3.86
N VAL A 12 -11.55 -0.75 2.75
CA VAL A 12 -10.56 -1.24 1.79
C VAL A 12 -9.12 -0.94 2.23
N THR A 13 -8.89 0.03 3.12
CA THR A 13 -7.54 0.50 3.47
C THR A 13 -7.27 0.41 4.96
N GLY A 14 -6.00 0.52 5.34
CA GLY A 14 -5.58 0.52 6.74
C GLY A 14 -5.39 -0.88 7.33
N SER A 15 -4.92 -1.85 6.53
CA SER A 15 -4.71 -3.24 6.98
C SER A 15 -3.85 -3.32 8.22
N CYS A 16 -4.40 -3.91 9.30
CA CYS A 16 -3.71 -4.08 10.57
C CYS A 16 -4.38 -5.17 11.39
N HIS A 17 -3.66 -6.25 11.68
CA HIS A 17 -4.15 -7.36 12.47
C HIS A 17 -3.19 -7.62 13.63
N TYR A 18 -3.73 -7.83 14.81
CA TYR A 18 -2.95 -8.00 16.03
C TYR A 18 -3.12 -9.42 16.58
N VAL A 19 -2.01 -10.10 16.72
CA VAL A 19 -1.96 -11.49 17.21
C VAL A 19 -1.19 -11.53 18.52
N THR A 20 -1.74 -12.21 19.52
CA THR A 20 -1.10 -12.40 20.83
C THR A 20 -1.04 -13.86 21.20
N PHE A 21 0.09 -14.30 21.75
CA PHE A 21 0.30 -15.65 22.29
C PHE A 21 1.40 -15.59 23.36
N GLY A 22 1.21 -16.27 24.48
CA GLY A 22 2.10 -16.16 25.63
C GLY A 22 2.30 -14.70 26.04
N ASP A 23 3.56 -14.26 26.03
CA ASP A 23 3.97 -12.87 26.27
C ASP A 23 4.29 -12.09 24.98
N LYS A 24 3.97 -12.63 23.81
CA LYS A 24 4.32 -12.06 22.51
C LYS A 24 3.17 -11.29 21.90
N HIS A 25 3.53 -10.18 21.29
CA HIS A 25 2.66 -9.23 20.62
C HIS A 25 3.12 -9.01 19.18
N VAL A 26 2.28 -9.34 18.23
CA VAL A 26 2.61 -9.39 16.80
C VAL A 26 1.61 -8.57 16.01
N LEU A 27 2.08 -7.77 15.05
CA LEU A 27 1.24 -7.16 14.03
C LEU A 27 1.46 -7.84 12.67
N VAL A 28 0.39 -8.03 11.93
CA VAL A 28 0.44 -8.31 10.49
C VAL A 28 -0.13 -7.10 9.78
N ASP A 29 0.72 -6.43 9.03
CA ASP A 29 0.57 -5.09 8.47
C ASP A 29 0.40 -3.99 9.54
N CYS A 30 0.63 -2.76 9.13
CA CYS A 30 0.42 -1.55 9.91
C CYS A 30 0.14 -0.41 8.92
N GLY A 31 -1.05 -0.49 8.32
CA GLY A 31 -1.47 0.31 7.18
C GLY A 31 -2.08 1.65 7.56
N MET A 32 -1.97 2.59 6.65
CA MET A 32 -2.60 3.90 6.76
C MET A 32 -3.95 3.88 6.05
N GLU A 33 -4.98 4.33 6.74
CA GLU A 33 -6.30 4.54 6.13
C GLU A 33 -6.23 5.64 5.07
N GLN A 34 -6.92 5.42 3.96
CA GLN A 34 -7.01 6.35 2.83
C GLN A 34 -8.45 6.51 2.38
N GLY A 35 -8.92 7.74 2.33
CA GLY A 35 -10.29 8.04 1.91
C GLY A 35 -11.23 8.37 3.07
N PRO A 36 -12.53 8.32 2.84
CA PRO A 36 -13.53 8.56 3.88
C PRO A 36 -13.79 7.27 4.65
N ASP A 37 -13.39 7.23 5.92
CA ASP A 37 -13.72 6.13 6.82
C ASP A 37 -15.25 6.07 7.06
N LEU A 38 -15.79 4.87 7.19
CA LEU A 38 -17.19 4.63 7.54
C LEU A 38 -17.38 4.38 9.03
N TYR A 39 -16.43 3.66 9.64
CA TYR A 39 -16.46 3.28 11.06
C TYR A 39 -15.41 4.04 11.87
N VAL A 40 -15.64 4.19 13.17
CA VAL A 40 -14.68 4.82 14.07
C VAL A 40 -13.53 3.84 14.33
N ASN A 41 -12.38 4.14 13.76
CA ASN A 41 -11.13 3.39 13.95
C ASN A 41 -10.14 4.20 14.80
N GLN A 42 -9.17 3.51 15.39
CA GLN A 42 -8.06 4.15 16.13
C GLN A 42 -6.81 4.18 15.26
N GLU A 43 -6.01 5.23 15.36
CA GLU A 43 -4.77 5.38 14.55
C GLU A 43 -3.77 4.23 14.77
N ILE A 44 -3.54 3.83 16.00
CA ILE A 44 -2.79 2.61 16.39
C ILE A 44 -3.32 2.22 17.78
N PRO A 45 -4.27 1.30 17.86
CA PRO A 45 -4.99 0.99 19.11
C PRO A 45 -4.21 0.08 20.05
N VAL A 46 -2.95 -0.23 19.76
CA VAL A 46 -2.08 -1.08 20.58
C VAL A 46 -0.95 -0.30 21.21
N ASN A 47 -0.41 -0.81 22.32
CA ASN A 47 0.82 -0.28 22.89
C ASN A 47 2.01 -0.58 21.98
N ALA A 48 2.44 0.39 21.18
CA ALA A 48 3.52 0.23 20.22
C ALA A 48 4.84 -0.26 20.85
N ALA A 49 5.09 0.08 22.10
CA ALA A 49 6.31 -0.34 22.80
C ALA A 49 6.28 -1.82 23.23
N ALA A 50 5.10 -2.42 23.32
CA ALA A 50 4.93 -3.84 23.64
C ALA A 50 5.00 -4.74 22.40
N VAL A 51 4.84 -4.21 21.20
CA VAL A 51 4.90 -5.00 19.96
C VAL A 51 6.31 -5.54 19.76
N ASP A 52 6.43 -6.87 19.69
CA ASP A 52 7.70 -7.57 19.49
C ASP A 52 8.05 -7.68 18.01
N TYR A 53 7.07 -8.02 17.16
CA TYR A 53 7.28 -8.31 15.75
C TYR A 53 6.19 -7.69 14.88
N VAL A 54 6.58 -7.28 13.66
CA VAL A 54 5.65 -6.89 12.61
C VAL A 54 5.95 -7.70 11.36
N PHE A 55 4.94 -8.24 10.71
CA PHE A 55 5.05 -8.90 9.41
C PHE A 55 4.33 -8.06 8.37
N VAL A 56 5.00 -7.69 7.28
CA VAL A 56 4.45 -6.85 6.23
C VAL A 56 4.21 -7.68 4.98
N THR A 57 2.96 -7.74 4.54
CA THR A 57 2.55 -8.49 3.36
C THR A 57 3.10 -7.87 2.08
N HIS A 58 3.02 -6.56 1.95
CA HIS A 58 3.56 -5.80 0.82
C HIS A 58 3.69 -4.30 1.13
N ALA A 59 4.30 -3.55 0.20
CA ALA A 59 4.77 -2.20 0.48
C ALA A 59 3.72 -1.08 0.28
N HIS A 60 2.48 -1.35 -0.17
CA HIS A 60 1.48 -0.29 -0.28
C HIS A 60 1.24 0.42 1.05
N ILE A 61 0.91 1.71 0.97
CA ILE A 61 0.78 2.58 2.16
C ILE A 61 -0.36 2.15 3.08
N ASP A 62 -1.41 1.56 2.55
CA ASP A 62 -2.51 0.97 3.32
C ASP A 62 -2.17 -0.36 4.01
N HIS A 63 -0.94 -0.88 3.83
CA HIS A 63 -0.37 -2.01 4.56
C HIS A 63 0.88 -1.67 5.38
N SER A 64 1.61 -0.61 5.03
CA SER A 64 2.88 -0.25 5.65
C SER A 64 2.96 1.18 6.20
N GLY A 65 1.99 2.04 5.84
CA GLY A 65 2.10 3.48 5.98
C GLY A 65 2.13 4.02 7.41
N LEU A 66 1.69 3.26 8.41
CA LEU A 66 1.78 3.63 9.83
C LEU A 66 3.01 3.07 10.55
N LEU A 67 3.87 2.32 9.89
CA LEU A 67 5.12 1.82 10.49
C LEU A 67 6.01 2.95 11.07
N PRO A 68 6.18 4.12 10.41
CA PRO A 68 6.91 5.23 11.01
C PRO A 68 6.22 5.80 12.26
N LEU A 69 4.89 5.84 12.30
CA LEU A 69 4.13 6.25 13.48
C LEU A 69 4.28 5.24 14.61
N LEU A 70 4.23 3.93 14.30
CA LEU A 70 4.48 2.86 15.27
C LEU A 70 5.86 3.02 15.91
N TYR A 71 6.89 3.31 15.10
CA TYR A 71 8.25 3.60 15.60
C TYR A 71 8.28 4.86 16.46
N ASN A 72 7.62 5.93 16.06
CA ASN A 72 7.51 7.17 16.83
C ASN A 72 6.84 6.94 18.20
N HIS A 73 5.85 6.04 18.25
CA HIS A 73 5.15 5.64 19.48
C HIS A 73 5.91 4.62 20.34
N GLY A 74 7.13 4.25 19.95
CA GLY A 74 8.03 3.49 20.82
C GLY A 74 8.33 2.07 20.39
N PHE A 75 7.79 1.59 19.27
CA PHE A 75 8.16 0.28 18.70
C PHE A 75 9.68 0.17 18.49
N ARG A 76 10.26 -0.97 18.89
CA ARG A 76 11.68 -1.28 18.74
C ARG A 76 11.93 -2.75 18.41
N GLY A 77 10.86 -3.48 18.04
CA GLY A 77 10.93 -4.86 17.59
C GLY A 77 11.51 -5.01 16.18
N GLN A 78 11.32 -6.16 15.57
CA GLN A 78 11.76 -6.46 14.20
C GLN A 78 10.57 -6.46 13.23
N ILE A 79 10.82 -6.06 11.99
CA ILE A 79 9.83 -6.03 10.90
C ILE A 79 10.29 -7.00 9.82
N PHE A 80 9.52 -8.04 9.58
CA PHE A 80 9.81 -9.06 8.60
C PHE A 80 8.99 -8.84 7.33
N ALA A 81 9.64 -8.88 6.18
CA ALA A 81 9.02 -8.77 4.87
C ALA A 81 9.92 -9.43 3.83
N THR A 82 9.41 -9.65 2.62
CA THR A 82 10.28 -10.09 1.51
C THR A 82 11.33 -9.04 1.19
N GLU A 83 12.43 -9.44 0.56
CA GLU A 83 13.51 -8.53 0.15
C GLU A 83 12.97 -7.36 -0.70
N ALA A 84 12.15 -7.67 -1.70
CA ALA A 84 11.60 -6.65 -2.59
C ALA A 84 10.62 -5.71 -1.86
N THR A 85 9.78 -6.23 -0.96
CA THR A 85 8.91 -5.41 -0.09
C THR A 85 9.72 -4.49 0.80
N THR A 86 10.81 -4.98 1.41
CA THR A 86 11.72 -4.17 2.22
C THR A 86 12.33 -3.02 1.42
N GLN A 87 12.79 -3.29 0.21
CA GLN A 87 13.34 -2.27 -0.67
C GLN A 87 12.28 -1.24 -1.11
N LEU A 88 11.07 -1.67 -1.41
CA LEU A 88 9.97 -0.77 -1.76
C LEU A 88 9.52 0.07 -0.55
N CYS A 89 9.40 -0.50 0.63
CA CYS A 89 9.10 0.25 1.87
C CYS A 89 10.14 1.34 2.12
N ASN A 90 11.41 1.08 1.83
CA ASN A 90 12.48 2.06 1.98
C ASN A 90 12.25 3.35 1.16
N ILE A 91 11.70 3.24 -0.04
CA ILE A 91 11.40 4.42 -0.86
C ILE A 91 10.02 5.01 -0.54
N MET A 92 9.02 4.16 -0.32
CA MET A 92 7.63 4.58 -0.15
C MET A 92 7.38 5.28 1.19
N LEU A 93 7.95 4.78 2.29
CA LEU A 93 7.79 5.40 3.62
C LEU A 93 8.49 6.77 3.70
N LYS A 94 9.63 6.93 3.04
CA LYS A 94 10.31 8.23 2.92
C LYS A 94 9.50 9.22 2.08
N ASP A 95 8.94 8.78 0.96
CA ASP A 95 8.09 9.61 0.11
C ASP A 95 6.82 10.03 0.87
N SER A 96 6.19 9.11 1.60
CA SER A 96 5.03 9.41 2.46
C SER A 96 5.36 10.44 3.54
N ALA A 97 6.49 10.29 4.24
CA ALA A 97 6.95 11.27 5.23
C ALA A 97 7.19 12.65 4.59
N HIS A 98 7.84 12.68 3.42
CA HIS A 98 8.08 13.91 2.69
C HIS A 98 6.77 14.62 2.30
N ILE A 99 5.79 13.89 1.78
CA ILE A 99 4.48 14.42 1.40
C ILE A 99 3.77 15.01 2.62
N GLN A 100 3.71 14.29 3.74
CA GLN A 100 3.06 14.76 4.97
C GLN A 100 3.73 16.02 5.54
N MET A 101 5.07 16.05 5.58
CA MET A 101 5.82 17.22 6.03
C MET A 101 5.58 18.43 5.13
N PHE A 102 5.59 18.23 3.80
CA PHE A 102 5.32 19.29 2.82
C PHE A 102 3.90 19.85 2.96
N GLU A 103 2.91 18.98 3.11
CA GLU A 103 1.52 19.38 3.32
C GLU A 103 1.32 20.13 4.64
N ALA A 104 1.94 19.67 5.73
CA ALA A 104 1.90 20.35 7.02
C ALA A 104 2.52 21.74 6.90
N GLU A 105 3.68 21.88 6.25
CA GLU A 105 4.34 23.17 6.03
C GLU A 105 3.46 24.12 5.22
N TRP A 106 2.85 23.61 4.13
CA TRP A 106 1.97 24.42 3.29
C TRP A 106 0.71 24.88 4.04
N ARG A 107 0.08 24.00 4.85
CA ARG A 107 -1.06 24.32 5.70
C ARG A 107 -0.65 25.35 6.77
N ASN A 108 0.53 25.23 7.36
CA ASN A 108 1.05 26.11 8.40
C ASN A 108 1.33 27.52 7.87
N ARG A 109 1.86 27.65 6.63
CA ARG A 109 1.97 28.97 5.97
C ARG A 109 0.63 29.70 5.86
N LYS A 110 -0.45 28.96 5.60
CA LYS A 110 -1.83 29.52 5.55
C LYS A 110 -2.38 29.76 6.95
N ALA A 111 -2.22 28.81 7.87
CA ALA A 111 -2.68 28.87 9.25
C ALA A 111 -2.09 30.09 9.99
N LYS A 112 -0.78 30.33 9.84
CA LYS A 112 -0.08 31.49 10.42
C LYS A 112 -0.71 32.82 10.00
N ARG A 113 -1.10 32.97 8.72
CA ARG A 113 -1.79 34.16 8.21
C ARG A 113 -3.21 34.31 8.74
N ALA A 114 -3.83 33.21 9.15
CA ALA A 114 -5.21 33.15 9.65
C ALA A 114 -5.30 33.08 11.18
N GLY A 115 -4.16 33.14 11.91
CA GLY A 115 -4.12 33.00 13.37
C GLY A 115 -4.60 31.63 13.88
N LYS A 116 -4.47 30.57 13.06
CA LYS A 116 -4.85 29.21 13.43
C LYS A 116 -3.67 28.43 13.98
N PRO A 117 -3.89 27.39 14.82
CA PRO A 117 -2.83 26.52 15.32
C PRO A 117 -2.10 25.81 14.18
N GLU A 118 -0.83 25.46 14.43
CA GLU A 118 -0.02 24.71 13.48
C GLU A 118 -0.49 23.25 13.39
N VAL A 119 -0.39 22.68 12.20
CA VAL A 119 -0.60 21.26 11.91
C VAL A 119 0.75 20.56 12.01
N VAL A 120 0.80 19.46 12.75
CA VAL A 120 1.98 18.60 12.85
C VAL A 120 1.76 17.39 11.95
N PRO A 121 2.73 16.95 11.15
CA PRO A 121 2.62 15.72 10.39
C PRO A 121 2.45 14.52 11.35
N MET A 122 1.83 13.46 10.90
CA MET A 122 1.63 12.24 11.68
C MET A 122 2.97 11.63 12.11
N TYR A 123 3.95 11.66 11.21
CA TYR A 123 5.37 11.32 11.45
C TYR A 123 6.27 12.13 10.52
N ASP A 124 7.55 12.14 10.82
CA ASP A 124 8.54 12.87 10.03
C ASP A 124 9.56 11.93 9.33
N MET A 125 10.53 12.53 8.65
CA MET A 125 11.58 11.78 7.94
C MET A 125 12.47 10.96 8.90
N ASN A 126 12.69 11.42 10.15
CA ASN A 126 13.49 10.69 11.13
C ASN A 126 12.76 9.43 11.58
N ASP A 127 11.44 9.51 11.75
CA ASP A 127 10.60 8.36 12.10
C ASP A 127 10.63 7.32 10.96
N ALA A 128 10.50 7.77 9.71
CA ALA A 128 10.58 6.90 8.53
C ALA A 128 11.97 6.24 8.40
N MET A 129 13.05 7.01 8.55
CA MET A 129 14.40 6.46 8.52
C MET A 129 14.68 5.53 9.70
N GLY A 130 14.15 5.84 10.88
CA GLY A 130 14.32 5.05 12.09
C GLY A 130 13.68 3.66 11.94
N VAL A 131 12.42 3.59 11.52
CA VAL A 131 11.70 2.32 11.37
C VAL A 131 12.34 1.41 10.32
N LEU A 132 12.91 1.97 9.26
CA LEU A 132 13.58 1.20 8.21
C LEU A 132 14.80 0.41 8.71
N THR A 133 15.40 0.79 9.84
CA THR A 133 16.51 0.04 10.45
C THR A 133 16.07 -1.24 11.16
N HIS A 134 14.78 -1.47 11.31
CA HIS A 134 14.19 -2.63 11.95
C HIS A 134 13.78 -3.74 10.99
N PHE A 135 13.85 -3.49 9.68
CA PHE A 135 13.48 -4.48 8.66
C PHE A 135 14.48 -5.63 8.59
N VAL A 136 13.93 -6.84 8.51
CA VAL A 136 14.64 -8.10 8.32
C VAL A 136 14.07 -8.73 7.05
N PRO A 137 14.81 -8.74 5.94
CA PRO A 137 14.35 -9.33 4.69
C PRO A 137 14.29 -10.86 4.79
N CYS A 138 13.24 -11.43 4.19
CA CYS A 138 12.98 -12.87 4.12
C CYS A 138 12.90 -13.35 2.68
N GLU A 139 13.30 -14.59 2.45
CA GLU A 139 13.14 -15.26 1.17
C GLU A 139 11.74 -15.87 1.04
N TYR A 140 11.20 -15.92 -0.18
CA TYR A 140 9.97 -16.63 -0.46
C TYR A 140 10.09 -18.13 -0.19
N ASN A 141 9.00 -18.73 0.25
CA ASN A 141 8.83 -20.17 0.48
C ASN A 141 9.77 -20.79 1.53
N SER A 142 10.58 -19.99 2.21
CA SER A 142 11.45 -20.42 3.31
C SER A 142 10.75 -20.25 4.65
N ILE A 143 10.75 -21.29 5.49
CA ILE A 143 10.24 -21.20 6.86
C ILE A 143 11.29 -20.52 7.72
N VAL A 144 10.90 -19.42 8.35
CA VAL A 144 11.74 -18.64 9.28
C VAL A 144 11.21 -18.86 10.70
N GLU A 145 12.05 -19.34 11.60
CA GLU A 145 11.76 -19.41 13.03
C GLU A 145 12.06 -18.04 13.66
N ILE A 146 11.02 -17.38 14.14
CA ILE A 146 11.10 -16.01 14.67
C ILE A 146 11.49 -16.03 16.14
N CYS A 147 10.82 -16.85 16.92
CA CYS A 147 11.09 -17.13 18.32
C CYS A 147 10.48 -18.49 18.70
N ASP A 148 10.66 -18.92 19.95
CA ASP A 148 9.95 -20.10 20.43
C ASP A 148 8.45 -19.88 20.33
N GLY A 149 7.76 -20.82 19.68
CA GLY A 149 6.32 -20.76 19.42
C GLY A 149 5.90 -19.94 18.20
N LEU A 150 6.81 -19.36 17.41
CA LEU A 150 6.44 -18.62 16.20
C LEU A 150 7.34 -18.93 15.00
N LYS A 151 6.74 -19.45 13.94
CA LYS A 151 7.35 -19.64 12.62
C LYS A 151 6.51 -18.97 11.55
N VAL A 152 7.16 -18.47 10.51
CA VAL A 152 6.47 -17.83 9.37
C VAL A 152 7.06 -18.29 8.04
N ARG A 153 6.24 -18.19 6.99
CA ARG A 153 6.66 -18.34 5.59
C ARG A 153 5.95 -17.30 4.74
N PHE A 154 6.69 -16.66 3.87
CA PHE A 154 6.17 -15.70 2.89
C PHE A 154 5.95 -16.44 1.57
N VAL A 155 4.74 -16.36 1.01
CA VAL A 155 4.33 -17.03 -0.23
C VAL A 155 3.90 -15.96 -1.21
N ASP A 156 4.35 -16.02 -2.47
CA ASP A 156 4.08 -14.95 -3.45
C ASP A 156 2.57 -14.76 -3.66
N ALA A 157 2.10 -13.55 -3.42
CA ALA A 157 0.70 -13.15 -3.56
C ALA A 157 0.37 -12.57 -4.95
N GLY A 158 1.37 -12.34 -5.81
CA GLY A 158 1.20 -11.89 -7.19
C GLY A 158 0.57 -10.50 -7.37
N HIS A 159 0.47 -9.70 -6.30
CA HIS A 159 -0.20 -8.39 -6.32
C HIS A 159 0.75 -7.23 -6.68
N LEU A 160 1.88 -7.18 -6.04
CA LEU A 160 2.92 -6.19 -6.23
C LEU A 160 4.29 -6.88 -6.19
N LEU A 161 5.33 -6.23 -6.71
CA LEU A 161 6.71 -6.75 -6.56
C LEU A 161 6.98 -6.99 -5.07
N GLY A 162 7.33 -8.21 -4.71
CA GLY A 162 7.60 -8.57 -3.32
C GLY A 162 6.37 -8.90 -2.49
N SER A 163 5.14 -8.74 -3.00
CA SER A 163 3.93 -9.04 -2.24
C SER A 163 3.85 -10.49 -1.81
N SER A 164 3.32 -10.73 -0.62
CA SER A 164 3.23 -12.08 -0.06
C SER A 164 1.97 -12.30 0.75
N SER A 165 1.45 -13.52 0.66
CA SER A 165 0.63 -14.10 1.72
C SER A 165 1.56 -14.64 2.80
N ILE A 166 1.14 -14.57 4.06
CA ILE A 166 1.95 -14.97 5.22
C ILE A 166 1.30 -16.19 5.87
N GLU A 167 2.02 -17.30 5.89
CA GLU A 167 1.67 -18.45 6.72
C GLU A 167 2.37 -18.29 8.06
N MET A 168 1.61 -18.36 9.14
CA MET A 168 2.07 -18.17 10.50
C MET A 168 1.68 -19.38 11.36
N TRP A 169 2.66 -20.10 11.89
CA TRP A 169 2.46 -21.18 12.88
C TRP A 169 2.72 -20.62 14.25
N ILE A 170 1.69 -20.69 15.11
CA ILE A 170 1.70 -20.17 16.47
C ILE A 170 1.53 -21.35 17.42
N ARG A 171 2.46 -21.53 18.35
CA ARG A 171 2.39 -22.57 19.37
C ARG A 171 2.38 -21.93 20.75
N GLU A 172 1.43 -22.33 21.55
CA GLU A 172 1.31 -21.96 22.96
C GLU A 172 0.95 -23.22 23.76
N ASP A 173 1.78 -23.58 24.73
CA ASP A 173 1.70 -24.85 25.45
C ASP A 173 1.74 -26.06 24.48
N ASP A 174 0.71 -26.92 24.52
CA ASP A 174 0.58 -28.11 23.68
C ASP A 174 -0.25 -27.87 22.39
N GLU A 175 -0.76 -26.65 22.19
CA GLU A 175 -1.58 -26.29 21.04
C GLU A 175 -0.74 -25.57 19.97
N GLU A 176 -0.91 -25.99 18.72
CA GLU A 176 -0.35 -25.31 17.56
C GLU A 176 -1.46 -24.94 16.58
N VAL A 177 -1.47 -23.70 16.11
CA VAL A 177 -2.47 -23.16 15.19
C VAL A 177 -1.75 -22.52 14.00
N LYS A 178 -2.24 -22.81 12.79
CA LYS A 178 -1.76 -22.17 11.56
C LYS A 178 -2.76 -21.12 11.09
N VAL A 179 -2.31 -19.88 11.05
CA VAL A 179 -3.07 -18.75 10.49
C VAL A 179 -2.44 -18.31 9.16
N VAL A 180 -3.26 -18.11 8.15
CA VAL A 180 -2.84 -17.58 6.86
C VAL A 180 -3.43 -16.18 6.67
N PHE A 181 -2.57 -15.20 6.42
CA PHE A 181 -2.95 -13.86 6.01
C PHE A 181 -2.71 -13.73 4.50
N SER A 182 -3.74 -13.45 3.73
CA SER A 182 -3.59 -13.36 2.27
C SER A 182 -2.72 -12.17 1.83
N GLY A 183 -2.71 -11.09 2.60
CA GLY A 183 -2.38 -9.78 2.06
C GLY A 183 -3.32 -9.47 0.90
N ASP A 184 -2.88 -8.66 -0.04
CA ASP A 184 -3.59 -8.43 -1.29
C ASP A 184 -3.23 -9.52 -2.30
N ILE A 185 -4.24 -10.16 -2.87
CA ILE A 185 -4.08 -11.24 -3.85
C ILE A 185 -4.08 -10.64 -5.25
N GLY A 186 -3.07 -10.99 -6.03
CA GLY A 186 -2.92 -10.50 -7.39
C GLY A 186 -3.93 -11.09 -8.35
N ASN A 187 -4.25 -10.32 -9.38
CA ASN A 187 -5.00 -10.83 -10.53
C ASN A 187 -4.06 -11.72 -11.38
N GLY A 188 -4.55 -12.86 -11.85
CA GLY A 188 -3.77 -13.81 -12.65
C GLY A 188 -3.38 -13.27 -14.04
N ASN A 189 -2.35 -13.90 -14.63
CA ASN A 189 -1.85 -13.61 -15.98
C ASN A 189 -1.29 -12.19 -16.14
N ARG A 190 -0.63 -11.65 -15.12
CA ARG A 190 0.05 -10.36 -15.21
C ARG A 190 1.36 -10.49 -15.98
N PRO A 191 1.70 -9.52 -16.85
CA PRO A 191 2.82 -9.69 -17.79
C PRO A 191 4.20 -9.62 -17.15
N LEU A 192 4.34 -9.00 -15.99
CA LEU A 192 5.65 -8.66 -15.43
C LEU A 192 6.00 -9.45 -14.17
N ILE A 193 5.05 -9.68 -13.28
CA ILE A 193 5.25 -10.38 -12.01
C ILE A 193 4.55 -11.73 -11.99
N LYS A 194 5.00 -12.62 -11.10
CA LYS A 194 4.42 -13.96 -10.93
C LYS A 194 2.95 -13.90 -10.56
N ASP A 195 2.21 -14.95 -10.90
CA ASP A 195 0.84 -15.16 -10.42
C ASP A 195 0.86 -15.57 -8.94
N PRO A 196 -0.27 -15.37 -8.22
CA PRO A 196 -0.39 -15.80 -6.83
C PRO A 196 -0.13 -17.30 -6.67
N GLN A 197 0.65 -17.68 -5.67
CA GLN A 197 0.80 -19.06 -5.24
C GLN A 197 -0.37 -19.48 -4.34
N TYR A 198 -0.72 -20.76 -4.37
CA TYR A 198 -1.82 -21.31 -3.59
C TYR A 198 -1.32 -22.03 -2.34
N ILE A 199 -1.95 -21.73 -1.21
CA ILE A 199 -1.67 -22.37 0.08
C ILE A 199 -2.64 -23.54 0.28
N LYS A 200 -2.18 -24.63 0.88
CA LYS A 200 -2.89 -25.91 0.91
C LYS A 200 -3.63 -26.21 2.20
N ASP A 201 -3.17 -25.62 3.30
CA ASP A 201 -3.69 -25.90 4.64
C ASP A 201 -3.63 -24.66 5.53
N ALA A 202 -4.60 -24.49 6.37
CA ALA A 202 -4.66 -23.51 7.47
C ALA A 202 -5.76 -23.89 8.46
N ASP A 203 -5.59 -23.53 9.74
CA ASP A 203 -6.68 -23.52 10.70
C ASP A 203 -7.56 -22.29 10.51
N TYR A 204 -6.96 -21.13 10.29
CA TYR A 204 -7.64 -19.86 10.08
C TYR A 204 -7.07 -19.15 8.86
N VAL A 205 -7.95 -18.44 8.15
CA VAL A 205 -7.58 -17.64 6.99
C VAL A 205 -8.10 -16.22 7.17
N VAL A 206 -7.25 -15.23 7.02
CA VAL A 206 -7.61 -13.80 6.93
C VAL A 206 -7.36 -13.39 5.49
N MET A 207 -8.41 -13.05 4.73
CA MET A 207 -8.28 -12.78 3.31
C MET A 207 -8.97 -11.50 2.85
N GLU A 208 -8.37 -10.87 1.84
CA GLU A 208 -8.92 -9.70 1.18
C GLU A 208 -10.24 -9.99 0.45
N SER A 209 -10.99 -8.93 0.20
CA SER A 209 -12.23 -8.97 -0.57
C SER A 209 -12.48 -7.74 -1.44
N THR A 210 -11.44 -7.04 -1.85
CA THR A 210 -11.52 -5.76 -2.61
C THR A 210 -12.50 -5.82 -3.78
N TYR A 211 -12.48 -6.90 -4.55
CA TYR A 211 -13.40 -7.17 -5.65
C TYR A 211 -14.23 -8.45 -5.45
N GLY A 212 -14.58 -8.76 -4.21
CA GLY A 212 -15.37 -9.92 -3.85
C GLY A 212 -16.80 -9.96 -4.42
N ASP A 213 -17.31 -8.81 -4.89
CA ASP A 213 -18.65 -8.65 -5.44
C ASP A 213 -18.74 -8.71 -6.98
N LYS A 214 -17.59 -8.69 -7.68
CA LYS A 214 -17.59 -8.58 -9.15
C LYS A 214 -16.44 -9.31 -9.83
N GLU A 215 -16.62 -9.55 -11.10
CA GLU A 215 -15.62 -10.08 -12.01
C GLU A 215 -14.99 -8.96 -12.84
N HIS A 216 -13.72 -9.11 -13.16
CA HIS A 216 -13.06 -8.19 -14.08
C HIS A 216 -13.48 -8.51 -15.52
N GLU A 217 -13.58 -7.47 -16.34
CA GLU A 217 -13.73 -7.64 -17.77
C GLU A 217 -12.51 -8.38 -18.32
N THR A 218 -12.73 -9.21 -19.36
CA THR A 218 -11.61 -9.88 -20.04
C THR A 218 -10.61 -8.82 -20.52
N PRO A 219 -9.34 -8.89 -20.10
CA PRO A 219 -8.35 -7.88 -20.47
C PRO A 219 -8.16 -7.89 -21.99
N PRO A 220 -8.16 -6.71 -22.64
CA PRO A 220 -7.80 -6.60 -24.04
C PRO A 220 -6.31 -6.92 -24.25
N ASP A 221 -5.89 -7.12 -25.51
CA ASP A 221 -4.46 -6.99 -25.81
C ASP A 221 -4.03 -5.53 -25.56
N TYR A 222 -3.43 -5.29 -24.38
CA TYR A 222 -3.03 -3.94 -23.95
C TYR A 222 -2.03 -3.29 -24.90
N ALA A 223 -1.12 -4.05 -25.51
CA ALA A 223 -0.20 -3.52 -26.48
C ALA A 223 -0.95 -3.03 -27.75
N ALA A 224 -1.89 -3.83 -28.27
CA ALA A 224 -2.72 -3.45 -29.41
C ALA A 224 -3.62 -2.23 -29.10
N ALA A 225 -4.27 -2.21 -27.92
CA ALA A 225 -5.09 -1.08 -27.50
C ALA A 225 -4.25 0.21 -27.36
N LEU A 226 -3.06 0.11 -26.77
CA LEU A 226 -2.12 1.23 -26.61
C LEU A 226 -1.58 1.72 -27.95
N VAL A 227 -1.32 0.83 -28.92
CA VAL A 227 -0.96 1.20 -30.30
C VAL A 227 -2.04 2.07 -30.92
N GLY A 228 -3.31 1.71 -30.76
CA GLY A 228 -4.43 2.51 -31.29
C GLY A 228 -4.45 3.93 -30.72
N VAL A 229 -4.29 4.08 -29.41
CA VAL A 229 -4.24 5.39 -28.74
C VAL A 229 -3.00 6.20 -29.14
N LEU A 230 -1.84 5.57 -29.23
CA LEU A 230 -0.58 6.22 -29.66
C LEU A 230 -0.69 6.72 -31.10
N LYS A 231 -1.16 5.87 -32.01
CA LYS A 231 -1.32 6.22 -33.44
C LYS A 231 -2.24 7.41 -33.63
N ASP A 232 -3.41 7.39 -32.99
CA ASP A 232 -4.36 8.49 -33.06
C ASP A 232 -3.76 9.79 -32.47
N THR A 233 -3.14 9.72 -31.29
CA THR A 233 -2.55 10.88 -30.62
C THR A 233 -1.40 11.49 -31.44
N PHE A 234 -0.48 10.67 -31.91
CA PHE A 234 0.68 11.16 -32.66
C PHE A 234 0.32 11.65 -34.07
N THR A 235 -0.69 11.08 -34.70
CA THR A 235 -1.21 11.59 -35.98
C THR A 235 -1.79 12.99 -35.83
N ARG A 236 -2.35 13.32 -34.65
CA ARG A 236 -2.80 14.69 -34.32
C ARG A 236 -1.66 15.62 -33.89
N GLY A 237 -0.44 15.10 -33.69
CA GLY A 237 0.73 15.85 -33.23
C GLY A 237 0.78 16.14 -31.75
N GLY A 238 -0.02 15.40 -30.94
CA GLY A 238 -0.15 15.62 -29.51
C GLY A 238 0.70 14.69 -28.65
N ASN A 239 0.66 14.92 -27.33
CA ASN A 239 1.28 14.07 -26.31
C ASN A 239 0.30 13.05 -25.77
N LEU A 240 0.78 11.85 -25.44
CA LEU A 240 0.05 10.88 -24.62
C LEU A 240 0.53 11.02 -23.17
N VAL A 241 -0.37 11.46 -22.29
CA VAL A 241 -0.10 11.62 -20.85
C VAL A 241 -0.81 10.50 -20.09
N ILE A 242 -0.05 9.74 -19.30
CA ILE A 242 -0.53 8.57 -18.56
C ILE A 242 -0.34 8.83 -17.07
N PRO A 243 -1.41 9.20 -16.33
CA PRO A 243 -1.39 9.19 -14.88
C PRO A 243 -1.25 7.75 -14.38
N ALA A 244 -0.19 7.45 -13.62
CA ALA A 244 0.08 6.10 -13.13
C ALA A 244 0.62 6.13 -11.70
N PHE A 245 0.34 5.08 -10.92
CA PHE A 245 1.03 4.86 -9.65
C PHE A 245 2.51 4.62 -9.90
N SER A 246 3.35 5.13 -9.00
CA SER A 246 4.82 5.04 -9.13
C SER A 246 5.33 3.61 -9.10
N VAL A 247 4.65 2.74 -8.35
CA VAL A 247 5.01 1.33 -8.16
C VAL A 247 3.94 0.44 -8.80
N GLY A 248 4.36 -0.54 -9.55
CA GLY A 248 3.53 -1.51 -10.26
C GLY A 248 3.03 -1.00 -11.61
N ARG A 249 2.07 -0.08 -11.62
CA ARG A 249 1.41 0.40 -12.85
C ARG A 249 2.36 1.08 -13.84
N THR A 250 3.27 1.90 -13.37
CA THR A 250 4.29 2.51 -14.24
C THR A 250 5.13 1.44 -14.94
N GLN A 251 5.58 0.42 -14.22
CA GLN A 251 6.42 -0.65 -14.77
C GLN A 251 5.65 -1.53 -15.76
N GLU A 252 4.36 -1.80 -15.52
CA GLU A 252 3.51 -2.51 -16.50
C GLU A 252 3.34 -1.70 -17.79
N MET A 253 3.15 -0.38 -17.71
CA MET A 253 3.09 0.46 -18.90
C MET A 253 4.42 0.44 -19.67
N LEU A 254 5.55 0.46 -18.98
CA LEU A 254 6.86 0.32 -19.59
C LEU A 254 7.02 -1.04 -20.32
N TYR A 255 6.51 -2.13 -19.71
CA TYR A 255 6.50 -3.45 -20.36
C TYR A 255 5.74 -3.45 -21.68
N PHE A 256 4.52 -2.90 -21.72
CA PHE A 256 3.74 -2.84 -22.96
C PHE A 256 4.37 -1.91 -24.02
N ILE A 257 4.91 -0.77 -23.59
CA ILE A 257 5.60 0.15 -24.51
C ILE A 257 6.89 -0.47 -25.07
N ARG A 258 7.66 -1.21 -24.23
CA ARG A 258 8.81 -1.99 -24.70
C ARG A 258 8.38 -2.96 -25.80
N ARG A 259 7.30 -3.73 -25.57
CA ARG A 259 6.75 -4.67 -26.56
C ARG A 259 6.40 -3.95 -27.87
N ILE A 260 5.69 -2.81 -27.82
CA ILE A 260 5.34 -2.01 -29.01
C ILE A 260 6.58 -1.62 -29.80
N LYS A 261 7.66 -1.19 -29.13
CA LYS A 261 8.90 -0.74 -29.77
C LYS A 261 9.73 -1.91 -30.32
N THR A 262 9.87 -3.00 -29.57
CA THR A 262 10.73 -4.13 -29.95
C THR A 262 10.07 -5.03 -31.01
N GLU A 263 8.75 -5.09 -31.06
CA GLU A 263 7.98 -5.82 -32.05
C GLU A 263 7.54 -4.94 -33.24
N HIS A 264 8.00 -3.67 -33.27
CA HIS A 264 7.70 -2.70 -34.34
C HIS A 264 6.19 -2.53 -34.62
N LEU A 265 5.35 -2.54 -33.58
CA LEU A 265 3.89 -2.49 -33.72
C LEU A 265 3.35 -1.13 -34.15
N LEU A 266 4.19 -0.08 -34.13
CA LEU A 266 3.84 1.28 -34.55
C LEU A 266 4.94 1.87 -35.50
N PRO A 267 5.11 1.31 -36.70
CA PRO A 267 6.23 1.65 -37.58
C PRO A 267 6.21 3.11 -38.07
N GLU A 268 5.04 3.76 -38.15
CA GLU A 268 4.94 5.15 -38.56
C GLU A 268 5.53 6.15 -37.53
N PHE A 269 5.65 5.74 -36.26
CA PHE A 269 6.14 6.56 -35.16
C PHE A 269 7.19 5.83 -34.32
N GLU A 270 8.07 5.04 -34.92
CA GLU A 270 9.00 4.12 -34.23
C GLU A 270 9.87 4.79 -33.14
N ASN A 271 10.31 6.04 -33.38
CA ASN A 271 11.28 6.74 -32.53
C ASN A 271 10.66 7.71 -31.50
N PHE A 272 9.40 7.52 -31.10
CA PHE A 272 8.80 8.39 -30.10
C PHE A 272 9.52 8.26 -28.73
N PRO A 273 9.78 9.40 -28.04
CA PRO A 273 10.35 9.39 -26.71
C PRO A 273 9.29 9.05 -25.64
N VAL A 274 9.73 8.39 -24.60
CA VAL A 274 8.90 8.04 -23.42
C VAL A 274 9.56 8.60 -22.18
N PHE A 275 8.85 9.39 -21.42
CA PHE A 275 9.33 9.97 -20.17
C PHE A 275 8.61 9.36 -18.98
N VAL A 276 9.39 8.92 -17.99
CA VAL A 276 8.90 8.64 -16.62
C VAL A 276 9.28 9.85 -15.78
N ASP A 277 8.28 10.65 -15.41
CA ASP A 277 8.47 11.87 -14.64
C ASP A 277 7.91 11.72 -13.22
N SER A 278 8.61 10.90 -12.45
CA SER A 278 8.36 10.67 -11.02
C SER A 278 9.63 10.07 -10.39
N PRO A 279 10.32 10.79 -9.48
CA PRO A 279 11.49 10.25 -8.80
C PRO A 279 11.23 8.90 -8.15
N LEU A 280 10.09 8.76 -7.44
CA LEU A 280 9.69 7.50 -6.81
C LEU A 280 9.52 6.36 -7.84
N ALA A 281 8.93 6.64 -9.01
CA ALA A 281 8.78 5.63 -10.06
C ALA A 281 10.14 5.21 -10.67
N VAL A 282 11.10 6.12 -10.74
CA VAL A 282 12.48 5.82 -11.18
C VAL A 282 13.17 4.88 -10.19
N GLU A 283 13.08 5.20 -8.90
CA GLU A 283 13.64 4.34 -7.84
C GLU A 283 12.97 2.97 -7.82
N ALA A 284 11.63 2.92 -7.91
CA ALA A 284 10.87 1.68 -7.99
C ALA A 284 11.29 0.84 -9.20
N THR A 285 11.46 1.45 -10.39
CA THR A 285 11.91 0.74 -11.59
C THR A 285 13.31 0.13 -11.40
N THR A 286 14.17 0.79 -10.65
CA THR A 286 15.49 0.24 -10.27
C THR A 286 15.34 -0.98 -9.36
N ILE A 287 14.41 -0.94 -8.40
CA ILE A 287 14.12 -2.08 -7.50
C ILE A 287 13.53 -3.25 -8.31
N PHE A 288 12.61 -3.00 -9.24
CA PHE A 288 12.10 -4.05 -10.15
C PHE A 288 13.24 -4.77 -10.88
N ASN A 289 14.18 -4.03 -11.45
CA ASN A 289 15.32 -4.60 -12.16
C ASN A 289 16.31 -5.37 -11.25
N LYS A 290 16.27 -5.19 -9.94
CA LYS A 290 17.11 -5.94 -8.98
C LYS A 290 16.47 -7.25 -8.52
N ASN A 291 15.14 -7.36 -8.55
CA ASN A 291 14.40 -8.49 -8.00
C ASN A 291 13.78 -9.37 -9.11
N VAL A 292 14.47 -9.50 -10.23
CA VAL A 292 13.99 -10.22 -11.43
C VAL A 292 13.76 -11.70 -11.15
N GLU A 293 14.75 -12.40 -10.59
CA GLU A 293 14.71 -13.86 -10.39
C GLU A 293 13.57 -14.29 -9.45
N ASP A 294 13.35 -13.53 -8.40
CA ASP A 294 12.39 -13.87 -7.37
C ASP A 294 10.95 -13.48 -7.71
N CYS A 295 10.77 -12.38 -8.44
CA CYS A 295 9.46 -11.77 -8.57
C CYS A 295 8.88 -11.76 -9.99
N PHE A 296 9.72 -11.90 -11.06
CA PHE A 296 9.20 -11.78 -12.42
C PHE A 296 8.50 -13.05 -12.90
N SER A 297 7.48 -12.86 -13.74
CA SER A 297 6.79 -13.93 -14.44
C SER A 297 7.75 -14.73 -15.34
N GLU A 298 7.39 -15.96 -15.67
CA GLU A 298 8.19 -16.79 -16.58
C GLU A 298 8.43 -16.10 -17.94
N GLU A 299 7.43 -15.39 -18.48
CA GLU A 299 7.55 -14.63 -19.71
C GLU A 299 8.60 -13.51 -19.57
N ALA A 300 8.54 -12.74 -18.50
CA ALA A 300 9.49 -11.64 -18.25
C ALA A 300 10.91 -12.17 -17.98
N LEU A 301 11.05 -13.28 -17.25
CA LEU A 301 12.34 -13.95 -17.02
C LEU A 301 12.95 -14.44 -18.34
N ASN A 302 12.16 -15.04 -19.24
CA ASN A 302 12.63 -15.48 -20.53
C ASN A 302 13.19 -14.32 -21.37
N LEU A 303 12.61 -13.12 -21.28
CA LEU A 303 13.19 -11.92 -21.92
C LEU A 303 14.55 -11.56 -21.32
N VAL A 304 14.67 -11.60 -19.99
CA VAL A 304 15.94 -11.29 -19.31
C VAL A 304 17.02 -12.28 -19.71
N HIS A 305 16.72 -13.56 -19.75
CA HIS A 305 17.66 -14.60 -20.20
C HIS A 305 18.11 -14.43 -21.66
N GLN A 306 17.30 -13.78 -22.48
CA GLN A 306 17.66 -13.38 -23.85
C GLN A 306 18.44 -12.04 -23.91
N GLY A 307 18.75 -11.44 -22.77
CA GLY A 307 19.45 -10.14 -22.68
C GLY A 307 18.55 -8.94 -22.93
N ILE A 308 17.21 -9.12 -22.90
CA ILE A 308 16.23 -8.06 -23.11
C ILE A 308 15.71 -7.60 -21.74
N ASN A 309 15.84 -6.29 -21.46
CA ASN A 309 15.22 -5.72 -20.26
C ASN A 309 13.69 -5.60 -20.48
N PRO A 310 12.82 -6.24 -19.66
CA PRO A 310 11.37 -6.23 -19.86
C PRO A 310 10.73 -4.84 -19.75
N ILE A 311 11.35 -3.91 -19.01
CA ILE A 311 10.84 -2.55 -18.75
C ILE A 311 11.81 -1.44 -19.23
N GLY A 312 12.84 -1.82 -20.00
CA GLY A 312 13.83 -0.91 -20.57
C GLY A 312 13.86 -1.01 -22.10
N PHE A 313 13.99 0.13 -22.79
CA PHE A 313 14.02 0.19 -24.26
C PHE A 313 14.67 1.51 -24.75
N PRO A 314 15.14 1.57 -26.00
CA PRO A 314 15.65 2.81 -26.59
C PRO A 314 14.60 3.92 -26.60
N GLY A 315 15.00 5.13 -26.18
CA GLY A 315 14.11 6.30 -26.11
C GLY A 315 13.36 6.45 -24.79
N LEU A 316 13.52 5.53 -23.82
CA LEU A 316 13.06 5.72 -22.45
C LEU A 316 13.97 6.74 -21.74
N ARG A 317 13.36 7.73 -21.12
CA ARG A 317 14.03 8.81 -20.36
C ARG A 317 13.42 8.92 -18.97
N MET A 318 14.27 8.95 -17.95
CA MET A 318 13.89 9.10 -16.55
C MET A 318 14.15 10.53 -16.10
N ALA A 319 13.11 11.27 -15.68
CA ALA A 319 13.24 12.64 -15.20
C ALA A 319 13.22 12.66 -13.66
N ILE A 320 14.34 13.04 -13.05
CA ILE A 320 14.52 13.08 -11.61
C ILE A 320 14.38 14.50 -11.08
N THR A 321 15.03 15.47 -11.74
CA THR A 321 15.03 16.85 -11.30
C THR A 321 13.79 17.64 -11.74
N SER A 322 13.50 18.73 -11.03
CA SER A 322 12.40 19.63 -11.41
C SER A 322 12.64 20.34 -12.74
N ASP A 323 13.88 20.56 -13.12
CA ASP A 323 14.21 21.22 -14.39
C ASP A 323 14.05 20.27 -15.57
N GLU A 324 14.46 19.00 -15.44
CA GLU A 324 14.13 17.96 -16.43
C GLU A 324 12.62 17.84 -16.64
N SER A 325 11.84 17.82 -15.55
CA SER A 325 10.37 17.77 -15.60
C SER A 325 9.77 18.95 -16.35
N LYS A 326 10.27 20.16 -16.12
CA LYS A 326 9.82 21.37 -16.86
C LYS A 326 10.12 21.26 -18.36
N MET A 327 11.33 20.80 -18.71
CA MET A 327 11.77 20.68 -20.12
C MET A 327 10.88 19.74 -20.94
N ILE A 328 10.28 18.70 -20.30
CA ILE A 328 9.32 17.81 -20.99
C ILE A 328 8.14 18.59 -21.56
N ASN A 329 7.64 19.61 -20.84
CA ASN A 329 6.48 20.40 -21.26
C ASN A 329 6.83 21.46 -22.33
N PHE A 330 8.09 21.82 -22.50
CA PHE A 330 8.55 22.75 -23.52
C PHE A 330 9.03 22.06 -24.82
N ASP A 331 9.24 20.76 -24.78
CA ASP A 331 9.56 19.97 -25.96
C ASP A 331 8.29 19.74 -26.79
N GLU A 332 8.29 20.19 -28.04
CA GLU A 332 7.13 20.12 -28.96
C GLU A 332 6.99 18.76 -29.66
N GLN A 333 8.02 17.90 -29.61
CA GLN A 333 7.94 16.57 -30.21
C GLN A 333 6.85 15.75 -29.52
N PRO A 334 5.95 15.07 -30.27
CA PRO A 334 5.00 14.12 -29.71
C PRO A 334 5.69 13.02 -28.87
N LYS A 335 5.18 12.79 -27.69
CA LYS A 335 5.82 11.91 -26.69
C LYS A 335 4.82 11.22 -25.78
N VAL A 336 5.27 10.19 -25.10
CA VAL A 336 4.57 9.59 -23.97
C VAL A 336 5.13 10.16 -22.67
N ILE A 337 4.26 10.56 -21.76
CA ILE A 337 4.60 11.05 -20.41
C ILE A 337 3.89 10.19 -19.39
N ILE A 338 4.62 9.41 -18.60
CA ILE A 338 4.10 8.62 -17.48
C ILE A 338 4.50 9.35 -16.20
N SER A 339 3.52 9.72 -15.38
CA SER A 339 3.79 10.50 -14.17
C SER A 339 2.81 10.18 -13.03
N ALA A 340 3.28 10.25 -11.80
CA ALA A 340 2.46 10.07 -10.61
C ALA A 340 1.82 11.42 -10.15
N SER A 341 0.63 11.40 -9.51
CA SER A 341 -0.11 10.24 -9.00
C SER A 341 -1.12 9.70 -10.03
N GLY A 342 -1.51 8.43 -9.89
CA GLY A 342 -2.47 7.81 -10.79
C GLY A 342 -3.88 8.41 -10.76
N MET A 343 -4.29 9.05 -9.64
CA MET A 343 -5.60 9.71 -9.48
C MET A 343 -5.53 11.23 -9.69
N CYS A 344 -4.38 11.78 -10.08
CA CYS A 344 -4.13 13.18 -10.40
C CYS A 344 -4.25 14.16 -9.21
N GLU A 345 -4.30 13.70 -7.97
CA GLU A 345 -4.47 14.56 -6.79
C GLU A 345 -3.17 15.24 -6.35
N ALA A 346 -2.02 14.61 -6.60
CA ALA A 346 -0.71 15.10 -6.20
C ALA A 346 0.34 14.85 -7.30
N GLY A 347 1.56 15.31 -7.06
CA GLY A 347 2.72 14.98 -7.90
C GLY A 347 2.83 15.80 -9.20
N ARG A 348 3.83 15.42 -10.00
CA ARG A 348 4.20 16.11 -11.23
C ARG A 348 3.17 15.97 -12.35
N ILE A 349 2.34 14.92 -12.32
CA ILE A 349 1.23 14.73 -13.25
C ILE A 349 0.34 15.97 -13.36
N ARG A 350 0.11 16.71 -12.28
CA ARG A 350 -0.73 17.91 -12.28
C ARG A 350 -0.14 19.02 -13.15
N HIS A 351 1.18 19.11 -13.25
CA HIS A 351 1.84 20.04 -14.16
C HIS A 351 1.67 19.59 -15.61
N HIS A 352 1.84 18.31 -15.91
CA HIS A 352 1.60 17.78 -17.25
C HIS A 352 0.15 17.93 -17.69
N LEU A 353 -0.80 17.71 -16.78
CA LEU A 353 -2.23 17.96 -17.05
C LEU A 353 -2.49 19.44 -17.36
N LYS A 354 -1.90 20.39 -16.59
CA LYS A 354 -2.01 21.82 -16.87
C LYS A 354 -1.55 22.18 -18.28
N HIS A 355 -0.48 21.55 -18.77
CA HIS A 355 0.09 21.82 -20.09
C HIS A 355 -0.60 21.08 -21.24
N ASN A 356 -1.32 19.99 -20.97
CA ASN A 356 -1.90 19.12 -22.01
C ASN A 356 -3.44 19.12 -22.07
N LEU A 357 -4.17 19.40 -20.99
CA LEU A 357 -5.65 19.32 -20.97
C LEU A 357 -6.33 20.27 -21.97
N TRP A 358 -5.79 21.46 -22.19
CA TRP A 358 -6.36 22.46 -23.11
C TRP A 358 -6.00 22.18 -24.58
N ARG A 359 -5.07 21.25 -24.86
CA ARG A 359 -4.62 20.90 -26.20
C ARG A 359 -5.53 19.84 -26.82
N LYS A 360 -6.13 20.15 -27.97
CA LYS A 360 -7.01 19.23 -28.72
C LYS A 360 -6.27 18.01 -29.32
N ASP A 361 -4.97 18.15 -29.56
CA ASP A 361 -4.11 17.14 -30.12
C ASP A 361 -3.64 16.12 -29.08
N SER A 362 -3.59 16.48 -27.79
CA SER A 362 -3.12 15.60 -26.72
C SER A 362 -4.21 14.61 -26.25
N THR A 363 -3.75 13.51 -25.66
CA THR A 363 -4.60 12.50 -25.02
C THR A 363 -4.15 12.27 -23.57
N ILE A 364 -5.10 12.19 -22.65
CA ILE A 364 -4.89 11.71 -21.27
C ILE A 364 -5.45 10.30 -21.21
N LEU A 365 -4.60 9.32 -20.90
CA LEU A 365 -4.96 7.91 -20.83
C LEU A 365 -4.94 7.43 -19.39
N PHE A 366 -6.10 7.14 -18.82
CA PHE A 366 -6.20 6.49 -17.51
C PHE A 366 -5.99 4.98 -17.65
N VAL A 367 -5.17 4.43 -16.77
CA VAL A 367 -4.74 3.02 -16.77
C VAL A 367 -5.01 2.35 -15.41
N GLY A 368 -5.99 2.84 -14.66
CA GLY A 368 -6.38 2.30 -13.36
C GLY A 368 -7.65 2.95 -12.85
N TYR A 369 -8.22 2.33 -11.81
CA TYR A 369 -9.44 2.82 -11.17
C TYR A 369 -9.28 4.25 -10.66
N GLN A 370 -10.34 5.04 -10.80
CA GLN A 370 -10.39 6.43 -10.36
C GLN A 370 -11.47 6.59 -9.28
N VAL A 371 -11.04 6.85 -8.05
CA VAL A 371 -11.94 7.00 -6.89
C VAL A 371 -12.86 8.22 -7.07
N PRO A 372 -14.17 8.08 -6.79
CA PRO A 372 -15.10 9.19 -6.81
C PRO A 372 -14.62 10.40 -5.98
N GLY A 373 -14.73 11.60 -6.55
CA GLY A 373 -14.25 12.84 -5.93
C GLY A 373 -12.83 13.25 -6.30
N THR A 374 -12.05 12.38 -6.95
CA THR A 374 -10.71 12.73 -7.45
C THR A 374 -10.76 13.51 -8.77
N LEU A 375 -9.67 14.22 -9.09
CA LEU A 375 -9.52 14.91 -10.37
C LEU A 375 -9.57 13.93 -11.55
N GLY A 376 -8.93 12.76 -11.43
CA GLY A 376 -8.97 11.73 -12.46
C GLY A 376 -10.38 11.23 -12.72
N ASN A 377 -11.17 10.98 -11.68
CA ASN A 377 -12.58 10.60 -11.81
C ASN A 377 -13.40 11.71 -12.47
N SER A 378 -13.17 12.96 -12.11
CA SER A 378 -13.86 14.11 -12.73
C SER A 378 -13.58 14.22 -14.22
N LEU A 379 -12.34 13.98 -14.65
CA LEU A 379 -11.94 13.97 -16.06
C LEU A 379 -12.59 12.82 -16.83
N LEU A 380 -12.58 11.60 -16.28
CA LEU A 380 -13.25 10.44 -16.88
C LEU A 380 -14.77 10.64 -17.04
N ASN A 381 -15.40 11.34 -16.08
CA ASN A 381 -16.82 11.70 -16.14
C ASN A 381 -17.12 12.91 -17.06
N GLY A 382 -16.15 13.34 -17.86
CA GLY A 382 -16.34 14.34 -18.91
C GLY A 382 -16.36 15.78 -18.43
N ALA A 383 -15.64 16.11 -17.34
CA ALA A 383 -15.45 17.49 -16.90
C ALA A 383 -14.93 18.35 -18.04
N LYS A 384 -15.59 19.50 -18.30
CA LYS A 384 -15.21 20.45 -19.35
C LYS A 384 -14.17 21.46 -18.90
N GLN A 385 -14.06 21.65 -17.60
CA GLN A 385 -13.11 22.53 -16.95
C GLN A 385 -12.66 21.91 -15.63
N VAL A 386 -11.40 22.07 -15.27
CA VAL A 386 -10.84 21.65 -13.97
C VAL A 386 -9.99 22.76 -13.38
N ARG A 387 -9.78 22.73 -12.06
CA ARG A 387 -8.96 23.73 -11.37
C ARG A 387 -7.62 23.13 -10.97
N LEU A 388 -6.53 23.66 -11.56
CA LEU A 388 -5.16 23.26 -11.27
C LEU A 388 -4.33 24.47 -10.84
N PHE A 389 -3.65 24.39 -9.70
CA PHE A 389 -2.81 25.46 -9.14
C PHE A 389 -3.49 26.84 -9.04
N GLY A 390 -4.82 26.85 -8.82
CA GLY A 390 -5.62 28.07 -8.73
C GLY A 390 -6.14 28.59 -10.05
N GLU A 391 -5.72 28.04 -11.20
CA GLU A 391 -6.18 28.39 -12.54
C GLU A 391 -7.30 27.43 -13.00
N THR A 392 -8.25 27.94 -13.77
CA THR A 392 -9.25 27.12 -14.46
C THR A 392 -8.69 26.73 -15.82
N ILE A 393 -8.62 25.43 -16.08
CA ILE A 393 -8.11 24.85 -17.33
C ILE A 393 -9.29 24.19 -18.05
N GLU A 394 -9.47 24.54 -19.33
CA GLU A 394 -10.44 23.88 -20.19
C GLU A 394 -9.95 22.50 -20.60
N VAL A 395 -10.87 21.53 -20.73
CA VAL A 395 -10.55 20.16 -21.13
C VAL A 395 -10.94 19.99 -22.60
N HIS A 396 -9.95 20.12 -23.46
CA HIS A 396 -10.05 19.87 -24.90
C HIS A 396 -9.30 18.61 -25.33
N ALA A 397 -8.35 18.15 -24.51
CA ALA A 397 -7.65 16.91 -24.72
C ALA A 397 -8.63 15.72 -24.76
N ARG A 398 -8.29 14.71 -25.52
CA ARG A 398 -9.02 13.45 -25.50
C ARG A 398 -8.78 12.74 -24.17
N ILE A 399 -9.85 12.28 -23.55
CA ILE A 399 -9.80 11.50 -22.32
C ILE A 399 -10.12 10.05 -22.69
N GLU A 400 -9.19 9.15 -22.42
CA GLU A 400 -9.30 7.72 -22.71
C GLU A 400 -9.13 6.92 -21.42
N ASN A 401 -9.73 5.74 -21.38
CA ASN A 401 -9.56 4.78 -20.30
C ASN A 401 -9.15 3.44 -20.90
N LEU A 402 -8.13 2.83 -20.33
CA LEU A 402 -7.73 1.46 -20.67
C LEU A 402 -8.24 0.53 -19.56
N PRO A 403 -9.35 -0.18 -19.79
CA PRO A 403 -10.02 -0.96 -18.74
C PRO A 403 -9.25 -2.26 -18.42
N GLY A 404 -9.59 -2.87 -17.29
CA GLY A 404 -9.23 -4.26 -16.99
C GLY A 404 -7.87 -4.49 -16.35
N ILE A 405 -7.02 -3.44 -16.18
CA ILE A 405 -5.76 -3.61 -15.45
C ILE A 405 -6.01 -3.39 -13.95
N SER A 406 -6.41 -4.43 -13.22
CA SER A 406 -6.45 -4.41 -11.76
C SER A 406 -5.24 -5.12 -11.16
N GLY A 407 -4.72 -4.60 -10.06
CA GLY A 407 -3.71 -5.28 -9.24
C GLY A 407 -4.30 -6.41 -8.43
N HIS A 408 -5.56 -6.28 -7.97
CA HIS A 408 -6.24 -7.26 -7.14
C HIS A 408 -6.98 -8.32 -7.96
N ALA A 409 -7.09 -9.50 -7.37
CA ALA A 409 -7.93 -10.59 -7.85
C ALA A 409 -9.40 -10.17 -7.90
N ASP A 410 -10.13 -10.66 -8.88
CA ASP A 410 -11.58 -10.57 -8.93
C ASP A 410 -12.24 -11.68 -8.09
N ARG A 411 -13.58 -11.66 -8.00
CA ARG A 411 -14.33 -12.65 -7.23
C ARG A 411 -13.95 -14.09 -7.60
N ASN A 412 -13.80 -14.42 -8.89
CA ASN A 412 -13.51 -15.77 -9.32
C ASN A 412 -12.10 -16.21 -8.93
N HIS A 413 -11.11 -15.31 -9.01
CA HIS A 413 -9.75 -15.59 -8.57
C HIS A 413 -9.66 -15.70 -7.05
N LEU A 414 -10.38 -14.85 -6.29
CA LEU A 414 -10.48 -14.96 -4.83
C LEU A 414 -11.10 -16.29 -4.40
N ILE A 415 -12.21 -16.71 -5.03
CA ILE A 415 -12.86 -18.00 -4.79
C ILE A 415 -11.93 -19.16 -5.17
N LYS A 416 -11.21 -19.07 -6.26
CA LYS A 416 -10.22 -20.08 -6.65
C LYS A 416 -9.07 -20.16 -5.63
N TRP A 417 -8.63 -19.03 -5.07
CA TRP A 417 -7.55 -18.99 -4.11
C TRP A 417 -7.98 -19.66 -2.78
N ILE A 418 -9.13 -19.29 -2.22
CA ILE A 418 -9.63 -19.92 -0.98
C ILE A 418 -10.04 -21.38 -1.20
N GLY A 419 -10.46 -21.76 -2.40
CA GLY A 419 -10.78 -23.14 -2.76
C GLY A 419 -9.57 -24.06 -2.93
N ALA A 420 -8.35 -23.54 -2.86
CA ALA A 420 -7.13 -24.33 -2.95
C ALA A 420 -6.75 -25.05 -1.64
N PHE A 421 -7.39 -24.69 -0.53
CA PHE A 421 -7.17 -25.36 0.76
C PHE A 421 -7.74 -26.79 0.70
N GLU A 422 -6.87 -27.78 0.93
CA GLU A 422 -7.22 -29.21 0.87
C GLU A 422 -8.04 -29.65 2.09
N THR A 423 -7.84 -28.95 3.23
CA THR A 423 -8.62 -29.12 4.45
C THR A 423 -9.41 -27.84 4.73
N PRO A 424 -10.73 -27.93 4.97
CA PRO A 424 -11.52 -26.76 5.33
C PRO A 424 -10.95 -26.01 6.53
N PRO A 425 -10.71 -24.69 6.43
CA PRO A 425 -10.32 -23.88 7.59
C PRO A 425 -11.42 -23.91 8.66
N LYS A 426 -11.04 -23.83 9.93
CA LYS A 426 -12.00 -23.69 11.06
C LYS A 426 -12.84 -22.41 10.92
N LYS A 427 -12.20 -21.33 10.45
CA LYS A 427 -12.88 -20.06 10.14
C LYS A 427 -12.10 -19.26 9.07
N VAL A 428 -12.84 -18.53 8.23
CA VAL A 428 -12.30 -17.59 7.23
C VAL A 428 -12.77 -16.19 7.61
N PHE A 429 -11.83 -15.29 7.89
CA PHE A 429 -12.08 -13.88 8.16
C PHE A 429 -11.94 -13.09 6.87
N ILE A 430 -13.01 -12.38 6.50
CA ILE A 430 -13.06 -11.58 5.26
C ILE A 430 -12.82 -10.12 5.60
N VAL A 431 -11.73 -9.57 5.10
CA VAL A 431 -11.24 -8.20 5.38
C VAL A 431 -10.95 -7.46 4.07
N HIS A 432 -10.45 -6.23 4.16
CA HIS A 432 -9.95 -5.44 3.03
C HIS A 432 -10.96 -5.35 1.87
N GLY A 433 -12.12 -4.80 2.15
CA GLY A 433 -13.20 -4.59 1.19
C GLY A 433 -14.24 -3.63 1.76
N ASP A 434 -15.00 -3.01 0.88
CA ASP A 434 -16.12 -2.16 1.28
C ASP A 434 -17.13 -2.96 2.13
N ASP A 435 -17.80 -2.29 3.06
CA ASP A 435 -18.75 -2.87 4.01
C ASP A 435 -19.71 -3.92 3.40
N LYS A 436 -20.36 -3.59 2.29
CA LYS A 436 -21.26 -4.53 1.60
C LYS A 436 -20.54 -5.65 0.86
N VAL A 437 -19.32 -5.39 0.43
CA VAL A 437 -18.52 -6.38 -0.33
C VAL A 437 -18.02 -7.45 0.62
N THR A 438 -17.48 -7.09 1.79
CA THR A 438 -17.01 -8.05 2.80
C THR A 438 -18.12 -8.99 3.24
N GLU A 439 -19.30 -8.45 3.57
CA GLU A 439 -20.46 -9.25 3.99
C GLU A 439 -20.96 -10.19 2.88
N SER A 440 -21.09 -9.66 1.65
CA SER A 440 -21.56 -10.47 0.53
C SER A 440 -20.55 -11.55 0.11
N PHE A 441 -19.25 -11.25 0.23
CA PHE A 441 -18.21 -12.21 -0.10
C PHE A 441 -18.07 -13.30 0.97
N ALA A 442 -18.23 -12.96 2.26
CA ALA A 442 -18.30 -13.96 3.34
C ALA A 442 -19.45 -14.95 3.10
N ALA A 443 -20.65 -14.43 2.78
CA ALA A 443 -21.79 -15.28 2.43
C ALA A 443 -21.49 -16.14 1.18
N HIS A 444 -20.84 -15.59 0.15
CA HIS A 444 -20.50 -16.33 -1.05
C HIS A 444 -19.48 -17.45 -0.81
N VAL A 445 -18.46 -17.24 0.02
CA VAL A 445 -17.50 -18.28 0.43
C VAL A 445 -18.21 -19.41 1.19
N HIS A 446 -19.15 -19.06 2.07
CA HIS A 446 -19.99 -20.05 2.75
C HIS A 446 -20.85 -20.86 1.76
N ASP A 447 -21.53 -20.19 0.83
CA ASP A 447 -22.40 -20.84 -0.15
C ASP A 447 -21.65 -21.80 -1.09
N VAL A 448 -20.42 -21.45 -1.50
CA VAL A 448 -19.62 -22.26 -2.44
C VAL A 448 -18.93 -23.43 -1.75
N TYR A 449 -18.35 -23.23 -0.59
CA TYR A 449 -17.50 -24.23 0.09
C TYR A 449 -18.05 -24.75 1.41
N GLY A 450 -19.10 -24.14 1.97
CA GLY A 450 -19.59 -24.45 3.31
C GLY A 450 -18.65 -24.01 4.44
N TYR A 451 -17.69 -23.14 4.16
CA TYR A 451 -16.75 -22.65 5.18
C TYR A 451 -17.45 -21.69 6.14
N ASP A 452 -17.02 -21.69 7.41
CA ASP A 452 -17.43 -20.69 8.39
C ASP A 452 -16.70 -19.36 8.08
N ALA A 453 -17.32 -18.51 7.25
CA ALA A 453 -16.78 -17.22 6.82
C ALA A 453 -17.45 -16.08 7.60
N TYR A 454 -16.64 -15.13 8.07
CA TYR A 454 -17.08 -14.00 8.89
C TYR A 454 -16.34 -12.72 8.47
N ALA A 455 -17.07 -11.61 8.38
CA ALA A 455 -16.51 -10.27 8.16
C ALA A 455 -16.33 -9.54 9.49
N PRO A 456 -15.10 -9.45 10.04
CA PRO A 456 -14.87 -8.85 11.35
C PRO A 456 -14.94 -7.32 11.29
N TYR A 457 -15.44 -6.70 12.35
CA TYR A 457 -15.35 -5.27 12.60
C TYR A 457 -14.07 -4.92 13.37
N SER A 458 -13.64 -3.67 13.29
CA SER A 458 -12.48 -3.18 14.04
C SER A 458 -12.71 -3.34 15.55
N GLY A 459 -11.77 -4.03 16.23
CA GLY A 459 -11.87 -4.41 17.64
C GLY A 459 -12.54 -5.76 17.90
N ASP A 460 -12.95 -6.52 16.87
CA ASP A 460 -13.38 -7.91 17.05
C ASP A 460 -12.18 -8.77 17.46
N ILE A 461 -12.30 -9.55 18.52
CA ILE A 461 -11.27 -10.45 19.05
C ILE A 461 -11.76 -11.90 19.04
N PHE A 462 -10.93 -12.80 18.51
CA PHE A 462 -11.20 -14.23 18.49
C PHE A 462 -10.09 -15.03 19.21
N ASP A 463 -10.49 -16.05 19.93
CA ASP A 463 -9.59 -17.08 20.46
C ASP A 463 -9.26 -18.08 19.35
N LEU A 464 -7.97 -18.26 19.06
CA LEU A 464 -7.51 -19.14 17.97
C LEU A 464 -7.49 -20.63 18.36
N VAL A 465 -7.62 -20.98 19.65
CA VAL A 465 -7.72 -22.36 20.10
C VAL A 465 -9.16 -22.86 19.95
N THR A 466 -10.12 -22.07 20.47
CA THR A 466 -11.54 -22.43 20.47
C THR A 466 -12.29 -22.00 19.22
N GLY A 467 -11.82 -20.96 18.51
CA GLY A 467 -12.51 -20.33 17.38
C GLY A 467 -13.64 -19.39 17.81
N GLU A 468 -13.82 -19.15 19.10
CA GLU A 468 -14.91 -18.32 19.64
C GLU A 468 -14.55 -16.83 19.61
N GLN A 469 -15.54 -15.98 19.39
CA GLN A 469 -15.40 -14.53 19.53
C GLN A 469 -15.37 -14.16 21.01
N ILE A 470 -14.26 -13.55 21.46
CA ILE A 470 -14.06 -13.12 22.86
C ILE A 470 -14.66 -11.75 23.10
N ALA A 471 -14.47 -10.82 22.15
CA ALA A 471 -14.98 -9.47 22.23
C ALA A 471 -15.49 -9.01 20.86
N ALA A 472 -16.55 -8.20 20.89
CA ALA A 472 -17.10 -7.55 19.70
C ALA A 472 -16.58 -6.12 19.62
N GLY A 473 -16.09 -5.75 18.44
CA GLY A 473 -15.63 -4.41 18.13
C GLY A 473 -16.75 -3.39 17.96
N SER A 474 -16.36 -2.15 17.73
CA SER A 474 -17.30 -1.06 17.51
C SER A 474 -17.93 -1.14 16.12
N ARG A 475 -19.26 -0.98 16.09
CA ARG A 475 -20.04 -0.83 14.85
C ARG A 475 -20.56 0.59 14.68
N GLU A 476 -19.96 1.55 15.40
CA GLU A 476 -20.35 2.95 15.33
C GLU A 476 -19.88 3.58 14.03
N LEU A 477 -20.84 4.10 13.25
CA LEU A 477 -20.55 4.86 12.05
C LEU A 477 -20.03 6.26 12.41
N ILE A 478 -19.05 6.74 11.65
CA ILE A 478 -18.61 8.12 11.78
C ILE A 478 -19.72 9.06 11.34
N GLU A 479 -20.22 9.88 12.28
CA GLU A 479 -21.13 10.97 11.93
C GLU A 479 -20.43 11.94 10.98
N LYS A 480 -20.97 12.15 9.79
CA LYS A 480 -20.48 13.15 8.83
C LYS A 480 -20.61 14.54 9.45
N LYS A 481 -19.60 14.98 10.20
CA LYS A 481 -19.52 16.35 10.73
C LYS A 481 -19.44 17.32 9.56
N LYS A 482 -20.48 18.14 9.40
CA LYS A 482 -20.43 19.34 8.56
C LYS A 482 -19.29 20.23 9.09
N ASN A 483 -18.19 20.28 8.31
CA ASN A 483 -17.06 21.21 8.45
C ASN A 483 -16.81 21.75 9.88
N GLY A 484 -15.97 21.09 10.63
CA GLY A 484 -15.50 21.58 11.93
C GLY A 484 -14.12 21.02 12.27
N THR A 485 -13.14 21.88 12.20
CA THR A 485 -11.78 21.83 12.76
C THR A 485 -11.37 20.55 13.49
N SER A 486 -10.52 19.75 12.84
CA SER A 486 -9.80 18.62 13.46
C SER A 486 -9.03 19.06 14.71
N LYS A 487 -9.11 18.26 15.75
CA LYS A 487 -8.36 18.43 17.00
C LYS A 487 -6.85 18.22 16.75
N ALA A 488 -6.14 19.26 16.31
CA ALA A 488 -4.68 19.22 16.14
C ALA A 488 -3.89 19.17 17.47
N SER A 489 -4.58 19.24 18.64
CA SER A 489 -3.91 19.21 19.96
C SER A 489 -3.69 17.78 20.51
N SER A 490 -4.25 16.73 19.89
CA SER A 490 -4.18 15.36 20.44
C SER A 490 -2.83 14.67 20.16
N ASN A 491 -2.17 14.98 19.05
CA ASN A 491 -1.00 14.22 18.58
C ASN A 491 0.25 14.41 19.47
N VAL A 492 0.54 15.63 19.94
CA VAL A 492 1.71 15.87 20.83
C VAL A 492 1.49 15.25 22.21
N PHE A 493 0.26 15.29 22.72
CA PHE A 493 -0.09 14.65 23.99
C PHE A 493 -0.08 13.12 23.87
N ALA A 494 -0.56 12.56 22.77
CA ALA A 494 -0.47 11.13 22.47
C ALA A 494 0.99 10.64 22.42
N ARG A 495 1.89 11.41 21.76
CA ARG A 495 3.34 11.13 21.78
C ARG A 495 3.92 11.14 23.20
N LEU A 496 3.49 12.06 24.06
CA LEU A 496 3.95 12.12 25.44
C LEU A 496 3.47 10.89 26.24
N LEU A 497 2.21 10.48 26.05
CA LEU A 497 1.67 9.27 26.68
C LEU A 497 2.40 8.01 26.19
N ALA A 498 2.64 7.89 24.88
CA ALA A 498 3.41 6.78 24.30
C ALA A 498 4.85 6.72 24.86
N ALA A 499 5.50 7.86 25.04
CA ALA A 499 6.81 7.92 25.69
C ALA A 499 6.77 7.45 27.15
N GLY A 500 5.69 7.77 27.87
CA GLY A 500 5.45 7.28 29.24
C GLY A 500 5.22 5.76 29.29
N GLN A 501 4.41 5.22 28.39
CA GLN A 501 4.18 3.78 28.27
C GLN A 501 5.47 3.02 27.95
N ARG A 502 6.25 3.52 26.98
CA ARG A 502 7.57 2.95 26.67
C ARG A 502 8.51 2.97 27.87
N LEU A 503 8.48 4.03 28.69
CA LEU A 503 9.29 4.09 29.90
C LEU A 503 8.90 2.99 30.90
N LEU A 504 7.61 2.72 31.06
CA LEU A 504 7.11 1.63 31.90
C LEU A 504 7.60 0.27 31.41
N GLU A 505 7.51 -0.01 30.11
CA GLU A 505 8.03 -1.25 29.51
C GLU A 505 9.54 -1.44 29.76
N VAL A 506 10.32 -0.36 29.60
CA VAL A 506 11.75 -0.40 29.92
C VAL A 506 11.97 -0.71 31.40
N ILE A 507 11.16 -0.16 32.31
CA ILE A 507 11.24 -0.42 33.75
C ILE A 507 10.99 -1.92 34.02
N TYR A 508 9.95 -2.52 33.45
CA TYR A 508 9.64 -3.95 33.60
C TYR A 508 10.78 -4.84 33.07
N LYS A 509 11.34 -4.52 31.92
CA LYS A 509 12.49 -5.23 31.34
C LYS A 509 13.78 -5.09 32.15
N CYS A 510 13.86 -4.13 33.09
CA CYS A 510 14.99 -3.96 34.00
C CYS A 510 14.89 -4.82 35.27
N GLU A 511 13.81 -5.59 35.48
CA GLU A 511 13.70 -6.52 36.61
C GLU A 511 14.87 -7.51 36.62
N GLY A 512 15.55 -7.63 37.76
CA GLY A 512 16.75 -8.47 37.90
C GLY A 512 18.10 -7.78 37.62
N LEU A 513 18.13 -6.52 37.20
CA LEU A 513 19.36 -5.76 37.09
C LEU A 513 19.97 -5.44 38.48
N PRO A 514 21.29 -5.14 38.57
CA PRO A 514 21.93 -4.76 39.82
C PRO A 514 21.31 -3.52 40.47
N ASN A 515 21.06 -3.57 41.80
CA ASN A 515 20.41 -2.49 42.54
C ASN A 515 21.02 -1.10 42.29
N LYS A 516 22.31 -1.00 42.03
CA LYS A 516 23.00 0.26 41.74
C LYS A 516 22.54 0.86 40.40
N GLU A 517 22.25 0.05 39.41
CA GLU A 517 21.76 0.48 38.09
C GLU A 517 20.30 0.89 38.18
N LEU A 518 19.48 0.10 38.90
CA LEU A 518 18.08 0.39 39.16
C LEU A 518 17.93 1.74 39.93
N ALA A 519 18.76 1.97 40.97
CA ALA A 519 18.73 3.22 41.71
C ALA A 519 19.08 4.42 40.81
N LYS A 520 20.11 4.32 39.97
CA LYS A 520 20.49 5.39 39.04
C LYS A 520 19.38 5.68 38.03
N PHE A 521 18.68 4.64 37.53
CA PHE A 521 17.58 4.82 36.61
C PHE A 521 16.38 5.47 37.29
N ALA A 522 16.03 5.05 38.50
CA ALA A 522 14.98 5.68 39.31
C ALA A 522 15.25 7.17 39.57
N ASP A 523 16.51 7.56 39.89
CA ASP A 523 16.89 8.95 40.08
C ASP A 523 16.71 9.79 38.82
N GLN A 524 17.02 9.23 37.63
CA GLN A 524 16.79 9.90 36.34
C GLN A 524 15.31 10.15 36.06
N ILE A 525 14.45 9.17 36.34
CA ILE A 525 12.99 9.29 36.18
C ILE A 525 12.46 10.36 37.15
N ASN A 526 12.84 10.31 38.42
CA ASN A 526 12.42 11.31 39.43
C ASN A 526 12.84 12.72 39.03
N ALA A 527 14.07 12.91 38.59
CA ALA A 527 14.55 14.22 38.11
C ALA A 527 13.75 14.74 36.90
N LEU A 528 13.30 13.84 36.00
CA LEU A 528 12.42 14.19 34.88
C LEU A 528 11.03 14.61 35.39
N CYS A 529 10.44 13.85 36.31
CA CYS A 529 9.16 14.17 36.94
C CYS A 529 9.19 15.50 37.65
N ASP A 530 10.23 15.77 38.49
CA ASP A 530 10.38 17.02 39.21
C ASP A 530 10.49 18.25 38.28
N LYS A 531 11.19 18.09 37.15
CA LYS A 531 11.31 19.13 36.13
C LYS A 531 9.97 19.54 35.51
N TRP A 532 9.02 18.63 35.41
CA TRP A 532 7.75 18.84 34.72
C TRP A 532 6.53 18.85 35.64
N SER A 533 6.69 18.57 36.93
CA SER A 533 5.66 18.77 37.96
C SER A 533 5.37 20.26 38.09
N ARG A 534 4.13 20.66 37.85
CA ARG A 534 3.64 22.05 38.01
C ARG A 534 2.89 22.21 39.31
#